data_453aeac89e5c57b3a741c87d91ed1345
#
_entry.id   453aeac89e5c57b3a741c87d91ed1345
#
_cell.length_a   1.000
_cell.length_b   1.000
_cell.length_c   1.000
_cell.angle_alpha   90.00
_cell.angle_beta   90.00
_cell.angle_gamma   90.00
#
_symmetry.space_group_name_H-M   'P 1'
#
loop_
_entity.id
_entity.type
_entity.pdbx_description
1 polymer ?
#
loop_
_entity_poly.entity_id
_entity_poly.type
_entity_poly.pdbx_seq_one_letter_code
_entity_poly.pdbx_strand_id
1 'polypeptide(L)'
;LKKIGKESKFEDGLRVTDAETMDVVQQVLCGKVNKDLVATLNRTGGKAIGLCGMDGGLFQAVKLDEKYGRVGSIVQVEPAAVADCLNAGYVPVVSTVAQGTDEAVAYNVNADTAAAKLAIALGAEKLILLTDVRGLLRDPKDENTLIPTLHPSDVPGLIKDGVIQGGMIPKVDCCVEAVRSGVRGAHILDGRIPHSILIDPVRRDHRWTSRRWRLWTSNM
;
A
#
# COMPACT_ATOMS: atom_id res chain seq x y z
N LEU A 1 8.25 8.40 17.04
CA LEU A 1 7.96 9.72 17.59
C LEU A 1 7.85 9.67 19.12
N LYS A 2 7.00 8.84 19.70
CA LYS A 2 6.81 8.74 21.16
C LYS A 2 8.13 8.57 21.94
N LYS A 3 9.10 7.80 21.42
CA LYS A 3 10.42 7.61 22.09
C LYS A 3 11.28 8.86 22.12
N ILE A 4 11.03 9.83 21.28
CA ILE A 4 11.73 11.15 21.25
C ILE A 4 10.86 12.27 21.83
N GLY A 5 9.77 11.91 22.55
CA GLY A 5 8.89 12.89 23.18
C GLY A 5 7.96 13.65 22.21
N LYS A 6 7.87 13.24 20.94
CA LYS A 6 7.06 13.92 19.94
C LYS A 6 5.70 13.22 19.77
N GLU A 7 4.62 13.98 19.83
CA GLU A 7 3.27 13.47 19.58
C GLU A 7 3.01 13.29 18.08
N SER A 8 2.25 12.25 17.76
CA SER A 8 1.78 12.03 16.40
C SER A 8 0.40 12.64 16.22
N LYS A 9 0.26 13.51 15.22
CA LYS A 9 -1.04 14.03 14.80
C LYS A 9 -1.48 13.34 13.52
N PHE A 10 -2.76 12.99 13.45
CA PHE A 10 -3.40 12.43 12.27
C PHE A 10 -4.57 13.29 11.86
N GLU A 11 -4.71 13.53 10.56
CA GLU A 11 -5.81 14.25 9.96
C GLU A 11 -6.22 13.51 8.68
N ASP A 12 -7.50 13.22 8.53
CA ASP A 12 -8.06 12.44 7.41
C ASP A 12 -7.35 11.08 7.19
N GLY A 13 -6.85 10.45 8.27
CA GLY A 13 -6.11 9.20 8.21
C GLY A 13 -4.64 9.35 7.79
N LEU A 14 -4.16 10.54 7.50
CA LEU A 14 -2.77 10.86 7.17
C LEU A 14 -2.04 11.41 8.39
N ARG A 15 -0.76 11.05 8.53
CA ARG A 15 0.11 11.61 9.57
C ARG A 15 0.56 12.99 9.15
N VAL A 16 0.14 14.03 9.89
CA VAL A 16 0.71 15.37 9.73
C VAL A 16 2.22 15.30 9.99
N THR A 17 3.02 15.68 9.01
CA THR A 17 4.47 15.42 8.97
C THR A 17 5.22 16.73 8.77
N ASP A 18 5.70 17.35 9.85
CA ASP A 18 6.62 18.49 9.77
C ASP A 18 8.03 18.03 9.39
N ALA A 19 8.98 18.96 9.22
CA ALA A 19 10.34 18.64 8.80
C ALA A 19 11.04 17.66 9.73
N GLU A 20 10.99 17.89 11.04
CA GLU A 20 11.60 17.02 12.05
C GLU A 20 10.94 15.64 12.10
N THR A 21 9.62 15.60 11.97
CA THR A 21 8.88 14.32 11.84
C THR A 21 9.31 13.56 10.59
N MET A 22 9.54 14.26 9.47
CA MET A 22 9.99 13.62 8.23
C MET A 22 11.36 12.97 8.38
N ASP A 23 12.30 13.64 9.06
CA ASP A 23 13.63 13.07 9.33
C ASP A 23 13.51 11.75 10.11
N VAL A 24 12.66 11.74 11.15
CA VAL A 24 12.38 10.51 11.92
C VAL A 24 11.69 9.44 11.08
N VAL A 25 10.71 9.82 10.25
CA VAL A 25 10.01 8.90 9.34
C VAL A 25 11.00 8.24 8.39
N GLN A 26 11.88 9.02 7.77
CA GLN A 26 12.90 8.50 6.87
C GLN A 26 13.87 7.55 7.59
N GLN A 27 14.42 7.95 8.73
CA GLN A 27 15.32 7.10 9.52
C GLN A 27 14.66 5.77 9.94
N VAL A 28 13.42 5.83 10.40
CA VAL A 28 12.71 4.65 10.90
C VAL A 28 12.25 3.76 9.76
N LEU A 29 11.60 4.30 8.73
CA LEU A 29 11.06 3.48 7.64
C LEU A 29 12.18 2.93 6.75
N CYS A 30 13.11 3.77 6.29
CA CYS A 30 14.16 3.35 5.36
C CYS A 30 15.32 2.64 6.06
N GLY A 31 15.69 3.08 7.25
CA GLY A 31 16.81 2.53 8.02
C GLY A 31 16.41 1.28 8.80
N LYS A 32 15.51 1.44 9.79
CA LYS A 32 15.22 0.34 10.72
C LYS A 32 14.21 -0.66 10.16
N VAL A 33 12.98 -0.22 9.88
CA VAL A 33 11.88 -1.14 9.53
C VAL A 33 12.18 -1.89 8.24
N ASN A 34 12.63 -1.19 7.20
CA ASN A 34 13.03 -1.78 5.94
C ASN A 34 14.09 -2.88 6.14
N LYS A 35 15.16 -2.57 6.89
CA LYS A 35 16.27 -3.52 7.09
C LYS A 35 15.90 -4.68 8.02
N ASP A 36 15.03 -4.47 8.98
CA ASP A 36 14.50 -5.54 9.83
C ASP A 36 13.68 -6.56 8.99
N LEU A 37 12.84 -6.06 8.07
CA LEU A 37 12.07 -6.90 7.14
C LEU A 37 12.98 -7.67 6.19
N VAL A 38 13.95 -6.99 5.57
CA VAL A 38 14.95 -7.61 4.69
C VAL A 38 15.71 -8.72 5.43
N ALA A 39 16.18 -8.43 6.64
CA ALA A 39 16.89 -9.42 7.44
C ALA A 39 16.00 -10.61 7.81
N THR A 40 14.73 -10.37 8.09
CA THR A 40 13.77 -11.44 8.38
C THR A 40 13.52 -12.34 7.18
N LEU A 41 13.27 -11.76 6.01
CA LEU A 41 13.09 -12.51 4.77
C LEU A 41 14.33 -13.32 4.40
N ASN A 42 15.52 -12.74 4.53
CA ASN A 42 16.76 -13.42 4.23
C ASN A 42 17.04 -14.58 5.20
N ARG A 43 16.68 -14.46 6.49
CA ARG A 43 16.79 -15.56 7.46
C ARG A 43 15.88 -16.74 7.14
N THR A 44 14.76 -16.51 6.46
CA THR A 44 13.83 -17.57 6.01
C THR A 44 14.17 -18.16 4.65
N GLY A 45 15.35 -17.84 4.10
CA GLY A 45 15.82 -18.38 2.81
C GLY A 45 15.44 -17.52 1.61
N GLY A 46 14.82 -16.36 1.80
CA GLY A 46 14.56 -15.39 0.74
C GLY A 46 15.84 -14.68 0.29
N LYS A 47 15.75 -14.02 -0.87
CA LYS A 47 16.75 -13.07 -1.36
C LYS A 47 16.14 -11.68 -1.39
N ALA A 48 16.04 -11.03 -0.24
CA ALA A 48 15.42 -9.70 -0.13
C ALA A 48 16.48 -8.59 -0.22
N ILE A 49 16.07 -7.47 -0.84
CA ILE A 49 16.83 -6.22 -0.90
C ILE A 49 15.92 -5.08 -0.47
N GLY A 50 16.49 -4.12 0.30
CA GLY A 50 15.73 -2.97 0.79
C GLY A 50 16.00 -1.73 -0.05
N LEU A 51 14.92 -1.14 -0.53
CA LEU A 51 14.86 0.12 -1.26
C LEU A 51 13.95 1.11 -0.53
N CYS A 52 14.04 2.37 -0.88
CA CYS A 52 13.02 3.37 -0.55
C CYS A 52 12.56 4.07 -1.84
N GLY A 53 11.48 4.82 -1.77
CA GLY A 53 10.96 5.51 -2.95
C GLY A 53 11.88 6.58 -3.55
N MET A 54 12.96 6.96 -2.85
CA MET A 54 13.97 7.89 -3.38
C MET A 54 15.02 7.18 -4.24
N ASP A 55 15.23 5.86 -4.04
CA ASP A 55 16.26 5.10 -4.75
C ASP A 55 15.92 5.00 -6.24
N GLY A 56 16.85 5.42 -7.10
CA GLY A 56 16.63 5.46 -8.53
C GLY A 56 15.49 6.37 -9.00
N GLY A 57 15.04 7.30 -8.15
CA GLY A 57 13.89 8.16 -8.46
C GLY A 57 12.55 7.40 -8.49
N LEU A 58 12.46 6.26 -7.82
CA LEU A 58 11.31 5.34 -7.85
C LEU A 58 9.98 6.04 -7.61
N PHE A 59 9.87 6.88 -6.57
CA PHE A 59 8.70 7.69 -6.29
C PHE A 59 9.06 9.19 -6.33
N GLN A 60 8.49 9.89 -7.28
CA GLN A 60 8.55 11.34 -7.37
C GLN A 60 7.22 11.91 -6.90
N ALA A 61 7.28 12.87 -5.96
CA ALA A 61 6.10 13.41 -5.32
C ALA A 61 6.14 14.93 -5.24
N VAL A 62 4.96 15.53 -5.16
CA VAL A 62 4.74 16.92 -4.79
C VAL A 62 4.03 16.98 -3.45
N LYS A 63 4.08 18.11 -2.78
CA LYS A 63 3.32 18.32 -1.55
C LYS A 63 1.83 18.04 -1.78
N LEU A 64 1.22 17.24 -0.90
CA LEU A 64 -0.20 16.90 -1.03
C LEU A 64 -1.10 18.10 -0.68
N ASP A 65 -0.85 18.73 0.46
CA ASP A 65 -1.54 19.91 0.96
C ASP A 65 -0.71 20.53 2.09
N GLU A 66 -0.76 21.86 2.26
CA GLU A 66 -0.04 22.58 3.31
C GLU A 66 -0.39 22.09 4.72
N LYS A 67 -1.66 21.73 4.97
CA LYS A 67 -2.13 21.25 6.27
C LYS A 67 -1.44 19.96 6.74
N TYR A 68 -0.96 19.14 5.82
CA TYR A 68 -0.27 17.89 6.16
C TYR A 68 1.25 18.03 6.24
N GLY A 69 1.82 19.19 5.88
CA GLY A 69 3.26 19.44 5.85
C GLY A 69 3.98 18.58 4.78
N ARG A 70 4.94 17.76 5.18
CA ARG A 70 5.73 16.91 4.25
C ARG A 70 5.05 15.57 3.96
N VAL A 71 3.76 15.59 3.68
CA VAL A 71 3.04 14.47 3.09
C VAL A 71 2.99 14.68 1.58
N GLY A 72 3.39 13.65 0.82
CA GLY A 72 3.51 13.72 -0.63
C GLY A 72 2.40 13.01 -1.38
N SER A 73 2.04 13.56 -2.55
CA SER A 73 1.27 12.91 -3.59
C SER A 73 2.23 12.43 -4.68
N ILE A 74 2.25 11.14 -4.98
CA ILE A 74 3.09 10.57 -6.05
C ILE A 74 2.56 11.04 -7.40
N VAL A 75 3.42 11.72 -8.15
CA VAL A 75 3.13 12.22 -9.52
C VAL A 75 3.78 11.36 -10.60
N GLN A 76 4.88 10.66 -10.25
CA GLN A 76 5.56 9.77 -11.19
C GLN A 76 6.17 8.59 -10.43
N VAL A 77 6.17 7.42 -11.08
CA VAL A 77 6.85 6.20 -10.60
C VAL A 77 7.83 5.76 -11.68
N GLU A 78 9.10 5.59 -11.30
CA GLU A 78 10.15 5.01 -12.15
C GLU A 78 10.49 3.60 -11.64
N PRO A 79 9.90 2.54 -12.23
CA PRO A 79 9.99 1.20 -11.67
C PRO A 79 11.30 0.46 -12.00
N ALA A 80 12.21 1.04 -12.78
CA ALA A 80 13.38 0.33 -13.31
C ALA A 80 14.21 -0.35 -12.23
N ALA A 81 14.56 0.35 -11.14
CA ALA A 81 15.36 -0.22 -10.06
C ALA A 81 14.69 -1.44 -9.38
N VAL A 82 13.36 -1.39 -9.24
CA VAL A 82 12.57 -2.51 -8.69
C VAL A 82 12.53 -3.67 -9.68
N ALA A 83 12.27 -3.38 -10.97
CA ALA A 83 12.24 -4.37 -12.03
C ALA A 83 13.59 -5.11 -12.16
N ASP A 84 14.71 -4.38 -12.11
CA ASP A 84 16.05 -4.96 -12.16
C ASP A 84 16.33 -5.88 -10.98
N CYS A 85 15.91 -5.49 -9.76
CA CYS A 85 16.00 -6.36 -8.59
C CYS A 85 15.18 -7.64 -8.76
N LEU A 86 13.94 -7.53 -9.26
CA LEU A 86 13.08 -8.69 -9.55
C LEU A 86 13.70 -9.62 -10.61
N ASN A 87 14.22 -9.05 -11.71
CA ASN A 87 14.89 -9.80 -12.78
C ASN A 87 16.17 -10.52 -12.29
N ALA A 88 16.86 -9.93 -11.31
CA ALA A 88 18.01 -10.55 -10.65
C ALA A 88 17.61 -11.60 -9.57
N GLY A 89 16.30 -11.85 -9.37
CA GLY A 89 15.78 -12.83 -8.44
C GLY A 89 15.72 -12.36 -6.98
N TYR A 90 15.76 -11.05 -6.74
CA TYR A 90 15.55 -10.47 -5.42
C TYR A 90 14.08 -10.17 -5.15
N VAL A 91 13.73 -10.12 -3.89
CA VAL A 91 12.45 -9.59 -3.38
C VAL A 91 12.69 -8.15 -2.90
N PRO A 92 12.26 -7.12 -3.65
CA PRO A 92 12.41 -5.73 -3.23
C PRO A 92 11.45 -5.41 -2.07
N VAL A 93 11.98 -4.85 -0.99
CA VAL A 93 11.23 -4.30 0.13
C VAL A 93 11.32 -2.79 0.04
N VAL A 94 10.22 -2.10 -0.29
CA VAL A 94 10.21 -0.67 -0.58
C VAL A 94 9.58 0.11 0.56
N SER A 95 10.31 1.10 1.10
CA SER A 95 9.75 2.07 2.04
C SER A 95 9.12 3.26 1.31
N THR A 96 8.05 3.80 1.87
CA THR A 96 7.22 4.82 1.24
C THR A 96 7.66 6.26 1.54
N VAL A 97 8.94 6.52 1.30
CA VAL A 97 9.54 7.85 1.33
C VAL A 97 9.88 8.25 -0.08
N ALA A 98 9.27 9.33 -0.58
CA ALA A 98 9.42 9.79 -1.95
C ALA A 98 10.34 11.02 -2.05
N GLN A 99 10.92 11.23 -3.22
CA GLN A 99 11.67 12.44 -3.54
C GLN A 99 10.72 13.55 -4.00
N GLY A 100 10.86 14.75 -3.44
CA GLY A 100 10.15 15.93 -3.90
C GLY A 100 10.65 16.41 -5.26
N THR A 101 9.73 16.82 -6.12
CA THR A 101 10.00 17.43 -7.42
C THR A 101 9.68 18.93 -7.43
N ASP A 102 8.83 19.36 -6.52
CA ASP A 102 8.48 20.77 -6.26
C ASP A 102 9.46 21.43 -5.29
N GLU A 103 9.93 20.69 -4.30
CA GLU A 103 10.94 21.09 -3.32
C GLU A 103 12.02 20.01 -3.21
N ALA A 104 13.26 20.38 -2.90
CA ALA A 104 14.37 19.44 -2.68
C ALA A 104 14.28 18.78 -1.30
N VAL A 105 13.15 18.14 -1.01
CA VAL A 105 12.84 17.51 0.27
C VAL A 105 12.34 16.08 0.09
N ALA A 106 12.35 15.29 1.16
CA ALA A 106 11.66 14.00 1.21
C ALA A 106 10.22 14.18 1.64
N TYR A 107 9.34 13.38 1.06
CA TYR A 107 7.92 13.28 1.41
C TYR A 107 7.55 11.93 1.99
N ASN A 108 6.75 11.96 3.05
CA ASN A 108 6.06 10.80 3.59
C ASN A 108 4.84 10.48 2.72
N VAL A 109 4.78 9.28 2.15
CA VAL A 109 3.67 8.87 1.28
C VAL A 109 2.85 7.77 1.94
N ASN A 110 1.54 7.80 1.75
CA ASN A 110 0.65 6.73 2.20
C ASN A 110 1.04 5.40 1.54
N ALA A 111 1.16 4.34 2.35
CA ALA A 111 1.67 3.05 1.90
C ALA A 111 0.73 2.35 0.90
N ASP A 112 -0.59 2.45 1.09
CA ASP A 112 -1.57 1.86 0.18
C ASP A 112 -1.50 2.53 -1.20
N THR A 113 -1.37 3.87 -1.22
CA THR A 113 -1.19 4.66 -2.44
C THR A 113 0.12 4.30 -3.15
N ALA A 114 1.23 4.23 -2.41
CA ALA A 114 2.52 3.86 -2.97
C ALA A 114 2.51 2.45 -3.58
N ALA A 115 1.89 1.49 -2.88
CA ALA A 115 1.75 0.12 -3.35
C ALA A 115 0.90 0.03 -4.63
N ALA A 116 -0.21 0.76 -4.70
CA ALA A 116 -1.07 0.79 -5.89
C ALA A 116 -0.34 1.41 -7.10
N LYS A 117 0.31 2.55 -6.91
CA LYS A 117 1.09 3.23 -7.97
C LYS A 117 2.24 2.36 -8.48
N LEU A 118 2.95 1.68 -7.57
CA LEU A 118 4.03 0.76 -7.94
C LEU A 118 3.50 -0.47 -8.68
N ALA A 119 2.38 -1.05 -8.20
CA ALA A 119 1.75 -2.19 -8.88
C ALA A 119 1.32 -1.86 -10.31
N ILE A 120 0.77 -0.65 -10.52
CA ILE A 120 0.42 -0.14 -11.85
C ILE A 120 1.66 0.00 -12.73
N ALA A 121 2.70 0.66 -12.22
CA ALA A 121 3.93 0.92 -12.98
C ALA A 121 4.68 -0.37 -13.37
N LEU A 122 4.61 -1.40 -12.53
CA LEU A 122 5.20 -2.72 -12.80
C LEU A 122 4.33 -3.63 -13.67
N GLY A 123 3.08 -3.24 -13.97
CA GLY A 123 2.12 -4.13 -14.62
C GLY A 123 1.82 -5.37 -13.80
N ALA A 124 1.74 -5.23 -12.47
CA ALA A 124 1.58 -6.35 -11.55
C ALA A 124 0.30 -7.14 -11.81
N GLU A 125 0.34 -8.45 -11.63
CA GLU A 125 -0.86 -9.28 -11.73
C GLU A 125 -1.83 -9.02 -10.58
N LYS A 126 -1.29 -8.80 -9.37
CA LYS A 126 -2.10 -8.63 -8.15
C LYS A 126 -1.52 -7.54 -7.26
N LEU A 127 -2.42 -6.78 -6.63
CA LEU A 127 -2.14 -5.92 -5.49
C LEU A 127 -2.74 -6.56 -4.25
N ILE A 128 -1.95 -6.76 -3.19
CA ILE A 128 -2.42 -7.32 -1.93
C ILE A 128 -2.13 -6.30 -0.84
N LEU A 129 -3.17 -5.79 -0.19
CA LEU A 129 -3.08 -4.92 0.97
C LEU A 129 -3.34 -5.75 2.23
N LEU A 130 -2.32 -5.88 3.08
CA LEU A 130 -2.45 -6.50 4.39
C LEU A 130 -2.87 -5.44 5.41
N THR A 131 -3.95 -5.71 6.14
CA THR A 131 -4.54 -4.76 7.09
C THR A 131 -4.73 -5.42 8.46
N ASP A 132 -5.16 -4.64 9.43
CA ASP A 132 -5.54 -5.07 10.77
C ASP A 132 -7.05 -5.30 10.93
N VAL A 133 -7.78 -5.36 9.81
CA VAL A 133 -9.21 -5.68 9.75
C VAL A 133 -9.43 -6.88 8.84
N ARG A 134 -10.53 -7.61 9.06
CA ARG A 134 -10.85 -8.84 8.33
C ARG A 134 -11.10 -8.63 6.83
N GLY A 135 -11.42 -7.42 6.43
CA GLY A 135 -11.77 -7.04 5.07
C GLY A 135 -12.87 -6.00 5.06
N LEU A 136 -13.63 -5.90 3.98
CA LEU A 136 -14.78 -5.02 3.90
C LEU A 136 -16.02 -5.73 4.45
N LEU A 137 -16.58 -5.22 5.55
CA LEU A 137 -17.81 -5.73 6.18
C LEU A 137 -18.97 -4.78 5.88
N ARG A 138 -20.19 -5.31 5.67
CA ARG A 138 -21.40 -4.47 5.61
C ARG A 138 -21.74 -3.86 6.96
N ASP A 139 -21.58 -4.64 8.03
CA ASP A 139 -21.61 -4.17 9.42
C ASP A 139 -20.26 -4.43 10.06
N PRO A 140 -19.49 -3.39 10.45
CA PRO A 140 -18.18 -3.54 11.08
C PRO A 140 -18.21 -4.35 12.39
N LYS A 141 -19.38 -4.55 13.00
CA LYS A 141 -19.54 -5.30 14.24
C LYS A 141 -19.91 -6.77 14.00
N ASP A 142 -20.26 -7.16 12.78
CA ASP A 142 -20.63 -8.54 12.43
C ASP A 142 -19.70 -9.06 11.33
N GLU A 143 -18.78 -9.93 11.72
CA GLU A 143 -17.82 -10.57 10.82
C GLU A 143 -18.46 -11.46 9.74
N ASN A 144 -19.71 -11.90 9.94
CA ASN A 144 -20.45 -12.70 8.95
C ASN A 144 -20.97 -11.87 7.76
N THR A 145 -20.85 -10.53 7.86
CA THR A 145 -21.27 -9.59 6.81
C THR A 145 -20.16 -9.24 5.83
N LEU A 146 -19.10 -10.06 5.77
CA LEU A 146 -17.98 -9.87 4.87
C LEU A 146 -18.43 -9.80 3.41
N ILE A 147 -17.95 -8.80 2.69
CA ILE A 147 -18.16 -8.66 1.24
C ILE A 147 -16.97 -9.34 0.54
N PRO A 148 -17.15 -10.57 0.03
CA PRO A 148 -16.02 -11.34 -0.51
C PRO A 148 -15.52 -10.80 -1.84
N THR A 149 -16.38 -10.13 -2.59
CA THR A 149 -16.06 -9.58 -3.92
C THR A 149 -16.76 -8.25 -4.10
N LEU A 150 -16.03 -7.26 -4.57
CA LEU A 150 -16.54 -5.92 -4.84
C LEU A 150 -16.21 -5.52 -6.28
N HIS A 151 -17.22 -5.02 -7.00
CA HIS A 151 -17.00 -4.39 -8.30
C HIS A 151 -16.70 -2.89 -8.13
N PRO A 152 -15.78 -2.33 -8.91
CA PRO A 152 -15.50 -0.89 -8.87
C PRO A 152 -16.72 0.02 -9.07
N SER A 153 -17.76 -0.48 -9.78
CA SER A 153 -19.03 0.22 -9.98
C SER A 153 -19.87 0.37 -8.72
N ASP A 154 -19.69 -0.52 -7.75
CA ASP A 154 -20.55 -0.61 -6.56
C ASP A 154 -20.02 0.30 -5.43
N VAL A 155 -18.74 0.70 -5.53
CA VAL A 155 -18.04 1.49 -4.51
C VAL A 155 -18.76 2.80 -4.17
N PRO A 156 -19.22 3.63 -5.14
CA PRO A 156 -19.91 4.87 -4.82
C PRO A 156 -21.20 4.65 -4.02
N GLY A 157 -21.93 3.59 -4.31
CA GLY A 157 -23.14 3.20 -3.57
C GLY A 157 -22.81 2.84 -2.12
N LEU A 158 -21.81 1.98 -1.92
CA LEU A 158 -21.38 1.55 -0.59
C LEU A 158 -20.78 2.66 0.27
N ILE A 159 -20.15 3.66 -0.34
CA ILE A 159 -19.71 4.88 0.37
C ILE A 159 -20.93 5.68 0.81
N LYS A 160 -21.91 5.89 -0.09
CA LYS A 160 -23.15 6.63 0.22
C LYS A 160 -23.96 5.96 1.32
N ASP A 161 -23.98 4.64 1.32
CA ASP A 161 -24.70 3.82 2.31
C ASP A 161 -23.91 3.68 3.64
N GLY A 162 -22.73 4.28 3.75
CA GLY A 162 -21.89 4.26 4.95
C GLY A 162 -21.24 2.90 5.25
N VAL A 163 -21.22 1.97 4.29
CA VAL A 163 -20.53 0.69 4.40
C VAL A 163 -19.02 0.87 4.26
N ILE A 164 -18.59 1.69 3.29
CA ILE A 164 -17.19 2.09 3.12
C ILE A 164 -17.02 3.46 3.75
N GLN A 165 -16.27 3.54 4.85
CA GLN A 165 -16.08 4.79 5.60
C GLN A 165 -14.68 4.87 6.23
N GLY A 166 -14.30 6.07 6.66
CA GLY A 166 -13.04 6.33 7.36
C GLY A 166 -11.82 5.83 6.61
N GLY A 167 -10.92 5.14 7.30
CA GLY A 167 -9.68 4.59 6.73
C GLY A 167 -9.85 3.52 5.67
N MET A 168 -11.06 2.97 5.47
CA MET A 168 -11.33 2.01 4.41
C MET A 168 -11.49 2.70 3.04
N ILE A 169 -11.96 3.95 3.00
CA ILE A 169 -12.13 4.71 1.74
C ILE A 169 -10.83 4.74 0.94
N PRO A 170 -9.70 5.27 1.45
CA PRO A 170 -8.46 5.33 0.67
C PRO A 170 -7.92 3.95 0.27
N LYS A 171 -8.15 2.90 1.07
CA LYS A 171 -7.76 1.53 0.71
C LYS A 171 -8.55 1.00 -0.49
N VAL A 172 -9.86 1.17 -0.47
CA VAL A 172 -10.72 0.74 -1.58
C VAL A 172 -10.42 1.57 -2.83
N ASP A 173 -10.21 2.88 -2.70
CA ASP A 173 -9.87 3.76 -3.82
C ASP A 173 -8.55 3.33 -4.49
N CYS A 174 -7.51 3.00 -3.70
CA CYS A 174 -6.25 2.47 -4.21
C CYS A 174 -6.44 1.15 -4.97
N CYS A 175 -7.28 0.24 -4.44
CA CYS A 175 -7.61 -1.01 -5.12
C CYS A 175 -8.35 -0.76 -6.43
N VAL A 176 -9.33 0.15 -6.44
CA VAL A 176 -10.09 0.52 -7.64
C VAL A 176 -9.19 1.15 -8.69
N GLU A 177 -8.31 2.08 -8.28
CA GLU A 177 -7.33 2.71 -9.17
C GLU A 177 -6.42 1.67 -9.82
N ALA A 178 -5.85 0.75 -9.02
CA ALA A 178 -4.98 -0.31 -9.51
C ALA A 178 -5.68 -1.18 -10.56
N VAL A 179 -6.90 -1.65 -10.27
CA VAL A 179 -7.68 -2.48 -11.18
C VAL A 179 -8.05 -1.73 -12.46
N ARG A 180 -8.51 -0.48 -12.37
CA ARG A 180 -8.82 0.35 -13.55
C ARG A 180 -7.60 0.63 -14.42
N SER A 181 -6.41 0.66 -13.83
CA SER A 181 -5.14 0.90 -14.51
C SER A 181 -4.47 -0.38 -15.03
N GLY A 182 -5.12 -1.55 -14.94
CA GLY A 182 -4.65 -2.77 -15.59
C GLY A 182 -4.12 -3.86 -14.65
N VAL A 183 -4.02 -3.64 -13.35
CA VAL A 183 -3.74 -4.70 -12.38
C VAL A 183 -4.91 -5.69 -12.39
N ARG A 184 -4.63 -6.99 -12.56
CA ARG A 184 -5.69 -8.01 -12.77
C ARG A 184 -6.58 -8.24 -11.57
N GLY A 185 -6.08 -8.00 -10.35
CA GLY A 185 -6.87 -8.11 -9.13
C GLY A 185 -6.25 -7.35 -7.98
N ALA A 186 -7.09 -6.82 -7.10
CA ALA A 186 -6.66 -6.20 -5.86
C ALA A 186 -7.38 -6.86 -4.68
N HIS A 187 -6.65 -7.08 -3.59
CA HIS A 187 -7.11 -7.86 -2.45
C HIS A 187 -6.83 -7.10 -1.15
N ILE A 188 -7.80 -7.08 -0.26
CA ILE A 188 -7.63 -6.57 1.11
C ILE A 188 -7.73 -7.78 2.04
N LEU A 189 -6.65 -8.10 2.74
CA LEU A 189 -6.53 -9.29 3.58
C LEU A 189 -6.22 -8.91 5.02
N ASP A 190 -6.69 -9.74 5.96
CA ASP A 190 -6.31 -9.62 7.37
C ASP A 190 -4.87 -10.11 7.58
N GLY A 191 -3.95 -9.17 7.79
CA GLY A 191 -2.54 -9.47 8.04
C GLY A 191 -2.25 -10.07 9.43
N ARG A 192 -3.23 -10.12 10.33
CA ARG A 192 -3.11 -10.75 11.66
C ARG A 192 -3.24 -12.26 11.57
N ILE A 193 -3.82 -12.77 10.48
CA ILE A 193 -4.03 -14.20 10.26
C ILE A 193 -2.74 -14.79 9.69
N PRO A 194 -2.13 -15.80 10.35
CA PRO A 194 -0.97 -16.48 9.80
C PRO A 194 -1.25 -17.06 8.42
N HIS A 195 -0.33 -16.84 7.50
CA HIS A 195 -0.41 -17.36 6.12
C HIS A 195 -1.61 -16.86 5.29
N SER A 196 -2.23 -15.74 5.65
CA SER A 196 -3.39 -15.18 4.93
C SER A 196 -3.16 -15.02 3.43
N ILE A 197 -1.95 -14.66 3.01
CA ILE A 197 -1.56 -14.56 1.59
C ILE A 197 -1.69 -15.90 0.85
N LEU A 198 -1.49 -17.04 1.54
CA LEU A 198 -1.53 -18.37 0.94
C LEU A 198 -2.93 -18.98 0.90
N ILE A 199 -3.84 -18.48 1.73
CA ILE A 199 -5.13 -19.13 1.96
C ILE A 199 -6.17 -18.69 0.92
N ASP A 200 -6.16 -17.44 0.49
CA ASP A 200 -7.29 -16.90 -0.23
C ASP A 200 -7.11 -16.65 -1.75
N PRO A 201 -6.31 -15.75 -2.26
CA PRO A 201 -6.51 -15.38 -3.68
C PRO A 201 -5.50 -15.98 -4.65
N VAL A 202 -4.41 -16.55 -4.15
CA VAL A 202 -3.34 -17.04 -5.02
C VAL A 202 -3.72 -18.37 -5.69
N ARG A 203 -4.61 -19.15 -5.07
CA ARG A 203 -4.91 -20.53 -5.50
C ARG A 203 -6.10 -20.71 -6.44
N ARG A 204 -7.03 -19.74 -6.57
CA ARG A 204 -8.34 -20.01 -7.21
C ARG A 204 -8.46 -19.73 -8.70
N ASP A 205 -7.50 -19.05 -9.33
CA ASP A 205 -7.66 -18.66 -10.73
C ASP A 205 -6.50 -19.09 -11.65
N HIS A 206 -6.41 -20.40 -11.91
CA HIS A 206 -5.63 -20.91 -13.06
C HIS A 206 -6.40 -20.83 -14.40
N ARG A 207 -7.63 -20.33 -14.43
CA ARG A 207 -8.40 -20.13 -15.68
C ARG A 207 -8.95 -18.72 -15.76
N TRP A 208 -8.19 -17.87 -16.41
CA TRP A 208 -8.60 -16.51 -16.70
C TRP A 208 -9.18 -16.39 -18.09
N THR A 209 -10.47 -16.02 -18.16
CA THR A 209 -11.07 -15.45 -19.36
C THR A 209 -11.21 -13.94 -19.17
N SER A 210 -10.76 -13.21 -20.14
CA SER A 210 -10.38 -11.81 -20.21
C SER A 210 -11.45 -10.71 -19.98
N ARG A 211 -12.38 -10.81 -19.05
CA ARG A 211 -13.44 -9.77 -18.94
C ARG A 211 -14.07 -9.49 -17.58
N ARG A 212 -13.51 -9.89 -16.42
CA ARG A 212 -14.11 -9.52 -15.13
C ARG A 212 -13.05 -9.10 -14.11
N TRP A 213 -12.97 -7.82 -13.86
CA TRP A 213 -12.22 -7.21 -12.78
C TRP A 213 -12.92 -7.44 -11.45
N ARG A 214 -12.23 -7.91 -10.41
CA ARG A 214 -12.80 -8.15 -9.09
C ARG A 214 -11.87 -7.69 -7.99
N LEU A 215 -12.43 -6.99 -7.01
CA LEU A 215 -11.83 -6.79 -5.69
C LEU A 215 -12.25 -7.96 -4.80
N TRP A 216 -11.30 -8.59 -4.13
CA TRP A 216 -11.57 -9.69 -3.22
C TRP A 216 -11.26 -9.27 -1.78
N THR A 217 -12.13 -9.65 -0.86
CA THR A 217 -11.90 -9.55 0.58
C THR A 217 -11.96 -10.95 1.16
N SER A 218 -11.08 -11.27 2.13
CA SER A 218 -10.85 -12.66 2.56
C SER A 218 -12.08 -13.35 3.14
N ASN A 219 -12.36 -14.56 2.63
CA ASN A 219 -13.25 -15.53 3.27
C ASN A 219 -12.41 -16.58 4.00
N MET A 220 -12.53 -16.67 5.31
CA MET A 220 -12.26 -17.88 6.10
C MET A 220 -13.47 -18.24 6.91
#